data_4f9f858fa9009c0cc2637e3b30340170
#
_entry.id   4f9f858fa9009c0cc2637e3b30340170
#
_cell.length_a   1.000
_cell.length_b   1.000
_cell.length_c   1.000
_cell.angle_alpha   90.00
_cell.angle_beta   90.00
_cell.angle_gamma   90.00
#
_symmetry.space_group_name_H-M   'P 1'
#
loop_
_entity.id
_entity.type
_entity.pdbx_description
1 polymer ?
#
loop_
_entity_poly.entity_id
_entity_poly.type
_entity_poly.pdbx_seq_one_letter_code
_entity_poly.pdbx_strand_id
1 'polypeptide(L)'
;MSGLGARDIGHRVVVRHRIPGGLTDVIGVLQSWAPDSLTVRHADSSVHEIRAVDVTAAKTIPEMPLRPVDVEQLFLATALGRPAVETSYVGHWLLRASSGWTGRGNSLLPAGSPGMPVAEALKHTEAFYDERGLPPQALVRLGSPEAEALRSSGWVDARPSQSDVLVMHTTLDHVNAAPPYDVLVAEHPTDAWYAAAFDGPVPEPAPAVLEGAPNAVFASVTLDGQVVAVGRGSMTGHWLGIDAIRVDAGYRRRGLGTAIVQGLARWSGPLGGRRTYLEALLENTAAMATYTRLGYREAYRYRYLTSR
;
A
#
# COMPACT_ATOMS: atom_id res chain seq x y z
N MET A 1 6.28 9.38 35.66
CA MET A 1 5.62 8.29 34.95
C MET A 1 5.87 8.49 33.46
N SER A 2 6.16 7.41 32.74
CA SER A 2 6.44 7.45 31.30
C SER A 2 5.24 8.02 30.54
N GLY A 3 5.49 8.84 29.52
CA GLY A 3 4.44 9.44 28.70
C GLY A 3 3.72 8.46 27.75
N LEU A 4 4.00 7.14 27.85
CA LEU A 4 3.36 6.08 27.05
C LEU A 4 2.14 5.47 27.73
N GLY A 5 1.26 4.90 26.95
CA GLY A 5 0.07 4.18 27.39
C GLY A 5 -0.43 3.18 26.34
N ALA A 6 -1.56 2.53 26.63
CA ALA A 6 -2.15 1.56 25.69
C ALA A 6 -2.50 2.15 24.30
N ARG A 7 -2.72 3.46 24.21
CA ARG A 7 -2.97 4.18 22.95
C ARG A 7 -1.74 4.22 22.03
N ASP A 8 -0.54 3.96 22.57
CA ASP A 8 0.73 4.01 21.84
C ASP A 8 1.15 2.62 21.35
N ILE A 9 0.35 1.58 21.58
CA ILE A 9 0.56 0.24 20.99
C ILE A 9 0.56 0.35 19.47
N GLY A 10 1.51 -0.31 18.83
CA GLY A 10 1.76 -0.22 17.40
C GLY A 10 2.72 0.92 17.00
N HIS A 11 2.97 1.91 17.86
CA HIS A 11 3.88 3.01 17.58
C HIS A 11 5.32 2.65 17.90
N ARG A 12 6.24 3.27 17.18
CA ARG A 12 7.66 3.20 17.47
C ARG A 12 7.98 4.01 18.72
N VAL A 13 8.69 3.37 19.66
CA VAL A 13 9.00 3.93 20.97
C VAL A 13 10.48 3.81 21.29
N VAL A 14 10.97 4.67 22.17
CA VAL A 14 12.18 4.47 22.94
C VAL A 14 11.82 4.35 24.41
N VAL A 15 12.30 3.29 25.05
CA VAL A 15 12.07 3.01 26.48
C VAL A 15 13.44 2.90 27.16
N ARG A 16 13.72 3.82 28.07
CA ARG A 16 14.88 3.77 28.95
C ARG A 16 14.50 3.06 30.23
N HIS A 17 15.23 2.01 30.56
CA HIS A 17 14.94 1.22 31.75
C HIS A 17 16.20 0.80 32.48
N ARG A 18 16.04 0.41 33.77
CA ARG A 18 17.11 -0.09 34.64
C ARG A 18 17.44 -1.53 34.26
N ILE A 19 18.75 -1.81 34.25
CA ILE A 19 19.31 -3.16 34.16
C ILE A 19 20.38 -3.30 35.27
N PRO A 20 20.81 -4.52 35.63
CA PRO A 20 21.97 -4.72 36.51
C PRO A 20 23.17 -3.94 35.93
N GLY A 21 23.68 -2.99 36.71
CA GLY A 21 24.84 -2.18 36.32
C GLY A 21 24.53 -0.86 35.62
N GLY A 22 23.25 -0.47 35.41
CA GLY A 22 22.98 0.84 34.83
C GLY A 22 21.62 1.01 34.18
N LEU A 23 21.62 1.81 33.10
CA LEU A 23 20.44 2.09 32.27
C LEU A 23 20.72 1.66 30.83
N THR A 24 19.68 1.22 30.14
CA THR A 24 19.73 0.95 28.70
C THR A 24 18.50 1.48 28.01
N ASP A 25 18.59 1.67 26.68
CA ASP A 25 17.48 2.09 25.84
C ASP A 25 17.05 0.91 24.94
N VAL A 26 15.76 0.62 24.97
CA VAL A 26 15.12 -0.30 24.03
C VAL A 26 14.34 0.52 23.01
N ILE A 27 14.64 0.34 21.71
CA ILE A 27 13.99 1.04 20.59
C ILE A 27 13.28 0.01 19.72
N GLY A 28 11.98 0.18 19.54
CA GLY A 28 11.18 -0.74 18.73
C GLY A 28 9.73 -0.34 18.68
N VAL A 29 8.86 -1.27 18.28
CA VAL A 29 7.41 -1.08 18.25
C VAL A 29 6.79 -1.60 19.55
N LEU A 30 6.02 -0.77 20.22
CA LEU A 30 5.29 -1.16 21.43
C LEU A 30 4.22 -2.21 21.07
N GLN A 31 4.36 -3.41 21.58
CA GLN A 31 3.44 -4.53 21.29
C GLN A 31 2.33 -4.66 22.33
N SER A 32 2.66 -4.41 23.58
CA SER A 32 1.71 -4.47 24.68
C SER A 32 2.04 -3.42 25.76
N TRP A 33 1.02 -3.02 26.47
CA TRP A 33 1.08 -2.15 27.63
C TRP A 33 0.16 -2.68 28.71
N ALA A 34 0.76 -3.09 29.84
CA ALA A 34 0.04 -3.53 31.03
C ALA A 34 0.50 -2.71 32.25
N PRO A 35 -0.23 -2.75 33.38
CA PRO A 35 0.13 -1.99 34.58
C PRO A 35 1.52 -2.31 35.14
N ASP A 36 2.00 -3.55 34.96
CA ASP A 36 3.22 -4.10 35.51
C ASP A 36 4.33 -4.34 34.46
N SER A 37 3.99 -4.41 33.17
CA SER A 37 4.97 -4.63 32.12
C SER A 37 4.58 -4.02 30.79
N LEU A 38 5.57 -3.84 29.91
CA LEU A 38 5.38 -3.49 28.51
C LEU A 38 6.31 -4.35 27.65
N THR A 39 5.88 -4.59 26.43
CA THR A 39 6.63 -5.37 25.46
C THR A 39 7.00 -4.53 24.26
N VAL A 40 8.28 -4.50 23.89
CA VAL A 40 8.79 -3.79 22.72
C VAL A 40 9.43 -4.77 21.76
N ARG A 41 9.02 -4.76 20.51
CA ARG A 41 9.59 -5.55 19.43
C ARG A 41 10.60 -4.74 18.63
N HIS A 42 11.83 -5.24 18.56
CA HIS A 42 12.92 -4.65 17.77
C HIS A 42 12.74 -4.87 16.25
N ALA A 43 13.55 -4.18 15.47
CA ALA A 43 13.60 -4.30 14.01
C ALA A 43 14.04 -5.71 13.55
N ASP A 44 14.83 -6.43 14.32
CA ASP A 44 15.24 -7.81 14.08
C ASP A 44 14.19 -8.86 14.50
N SER A 45 13.01 -8.39 14.92
CA SER A 45 11.89 -9.18 15.42
C SER A 45 12.08 -9.77 16.82
N SER A 46 13.20 -9.50 17.50
CA SER A 46 13.34 -9.85 18.92
C SER A 46 12.35 -9.03 19.77
N VAL A 47 11.86 -9.68 20.84
CA VAL A 47 10.87 -9.08 21.73
C VAL A 47 11.46 -8.91 23.10
N HIS A 48 11.37 -7.69 23.65
CA HIS A 48 11.84 -7.35 24.99
C HIS A 48 10.65 -7.03 25.89
N GLU A 49 10.47 -7.81 26.92
CA GLU A 49 9.56 -7.50 28.02
C GLU A 49 10.30 -6.68 29.08
N ILE A 50 9.71 -5.56 29.47
CA ILE A 50 10.28 -4.58 30.41
C ILE A 50 9.26 -4.39 31.54
N ARG A 51 9.67 -4.57 32.80
CA ARG A 51 8.79 -4.31 33.93
C ARG A 51 8.56 -2.80 34.06
N ALA A 52 7.34 -2.39 34.27
CA ALA A 52 6.97 -0.98 34.34
C ALA A 52 7.74 -0.23 35.46
N VAL A 53 8.06 -0.94 36.57
CA VAL A 53 8.85 -0.39 37.69
C VAL A 53 10.28 -0.05 37.31
N ASP A 54 10.84 -0.67 36.30
CA ASP A 54 12.21 -0.42 35.82
C ASP A 54 12.27 0.72 34.79
N VAL A 55 11.13 1.14 34.22
CA VAL A 55 11.09 2.23 33.24
C VAL A 55 11.40 3.56 33.90
N THR A 56 12.42 4.24 33.40
CA THR A 56 12.84 5.58 33.87
C THR A 56 12.35 6.69 32.96
N ALA A 57 12.27 6.42 31.64
CA ALA A 57 11.70 7.33 30.66
C ALA A 57 11.18 6.52 29.45
N ALA A 58 10.09 6.97 28.87
CA ALA A 58 9.59 6.37 27.64
C ALA A 58 8.80 7.41 26.83
N LYS A 59 8.93 7.35 25.51
CA LYS A 59 8.19 8.20 24.56
C LYS A 59 8.04 7.54 23.21
N THR A 60 7.03 7.96 22.48
CA THR A 60 6.95 7.68 21.05
C THR A 60 8.03 8.44 20.30
N ILE A 61 8.58 7.82 19.27
CA ILE A 61 9.56 8.45 18.36
C ILE A 61 9.08 8.31 16.93
N PRO A 62 9.50 9.22 16.02
CA PRO A 62 9.12 9.11 14.61
C PRO A 62 9.52 7.75 14.05
N GLU A 63 8.66 7.21 13.22
CA GLU A 63 8.98 6.04 12.42
C GLU A 63 10.17 6.37 11.49
N MET A 64 10.98 5.38 11.19
CA MET A 64 12.05 5.56 10.21
C MET A 64 11.46 5.78 8.83
N PRO A 65 11.92 6.80 8.07
CA PRO A 65 11.58 6.91 6.66
C PRO A 65 11.95 5.63 5.90
N LEU A 66 11.25 5.36 4.81
CA LEU A 66 11.68 4.32 3.88
C LEU A 66 13.06 4.67 3.32
N ARG A 67 13.95 3.70 3.29
CA ARG A 67 15.22 3.84 2.56
C ARG A 67 14.93 3.89 1.06
N PRO A 68 15.81 4.50 0.25
CA PRO A 68 15.62 4.51 -1.21
C PRO A 68 15.33 3.11 -1.79
N VAL A 69 16.05 2.07 -1.33
CA VAL A 69 15.83 0.69 -1.77
C VAL A 69 14.43 0.16 -1.39
N ASP A 70 13.89 0.56 -0.24
CA ASP A 70 12.52 0.17 0.16
C ASP A 70 11.47 0.85 -0.72
N VAL A 71 11.73 2.10 -1.15
CA VAL A 71 10.87 2.84 -2.10
C VAL A 71 10.87 2.19 -3.47
N GLU A 72 12.05 1.75 -3.97
CA GLU A 72 12.15 1.00 -5.23
C GLU A 72 11.40 -0.34 -5.16
N GLN A 73 11.60 -1.10 -4.08
CA GLN A 73 10.87 -2.35 -3.85
C GLN A 73 9.36 -2.12 -3.79
N LEU A 74 8.91 -1.06 -3.11
CA LEU A 74 7.50 -0.70 -3.05
C LEU A 74 6.97 -0.33 -4.44
N PHE A 75 7.73 0.43 -5.23
CA PHE A 75 7.34 0.80 -6.59
C PHE A 75 7.10 -0.42 -7.48
N LEU A 76 7.96 -1.42 -7.41
CA LEU A 76 7.76 -2.71 -8.08
C LEU A 76 6.59 -3.51 -7.47
N ALA A 77 6.46 -3.51 -6.15
CA ALA A 77 5.39 -4.22 -5.46
C ALA A 77 4.00 -3.71 -5.87
N THR A 78 3.83 -2.40 -6.15
CA THR A 78 2.55 -1.85 -6.64
C THR A 78 2.14 -2.43 -8.00
N ALA A 79 3.10 -2.74 -8.86
CA ALA A 79 2.83 -3.36 -10.16
C ALA A 79 2.57 -4.87 -10.05
N LEU A 80 3.35 -5.57 -9.23
CA LEU A 80 3.25 -7.03 -9.05
C LEU A 80 2.00 -7.41 -8.23
N GLY A 81 1.62 -6.59 -7.26
CA GLY A 81 0.42 -6.80 -6.46
C GLY A 81 -0.89 -6.59 -7.24
N ARG A 82 -0.83 -5.89 -8.37
CA ARG A 82 -1.95 -5.67 -9.29
C ARG A 82 -1.44 -5.76 -10.73
N PRO A 83 -1.15 -6.99 -11.21
CA PRO A 83 -0.56 -7.19 -12.52
C PRO A 83 -1.53 -6.77 -13.63
N ALA A 84 -0.95 -6.38 -14.76
CA ALA A 84 -1.70 -6.20 -15.98
C ALA A 84 -2.01 -7.55 -16.63
N VAL A 85 -3.02 -7.58 -17.49
CA VAL A 85 -3.39 -8.78 -18.26
C VAL A 85 -2.26 -9.18 -19.19
N GLU A 86 -1.61 -8.20 -19.80
CA GLU A 86 -0.48 -8.38 -20.71
C GLU A 86 0.70 -7.54 -20.26
N THR A 87 1.90 -8.13 -20.31
CA THR A 87 3.14 -7.47 -19.96
C THR A 87 4.23 -7.75 -21.00
N SER A 88 5.11 -6.76 -21.19
CA SER A 88 6.33 -6.88 -21.97
C SER A 88 7.44 -6.05 -21.32
N TYR A 89 8.67 -6.18 -21.80
CA TYR A 89 9.81 -5.48 -21.23
C TYR A 89 10.66 -4.79 -22.29
N VAL A 90 11.18 -3.62 -21.92
CA VAL A 90 12.28 -2.94 -22.62
C VAL A 90 13.40 -2.77 -21.59
N GLY A 91 14.39 -3.65 -21.62
CA GLY A 91 15.35 -3.79 -20.52
C GLY A 91 14.65 -4.11 -19.20
N HIS A 92 14.78 -3.22 -18.20
CA HIS A 92 14.06 -3.36 -16.94
C HIS A 92 12.72 -2.61 -16.90
N TRP A 93 12.39 -1.86 -17.95
CA TRP A 93 11.11 -1.15 -18.01
C TRP A 93 9.97 -2.10 -18.30
N LEU A 94 8.92 -2.07 -17.47
CA LEU A 94 7.76 -2.95 -17.59
C LEU A 94 6.64 -2.24 -18.35
N LEU A 95 6.26 -2.73 -19.52
CA LEU A 95 5.10 -2.31 -20.29
C LEU A 95 3.89 -3.15 -19.88
N ARG A 96 2.75 -2.50 -19.71
CA ARG A 96 1.53 -3.11 -19.17
C ARG A 96 0.33 -2.73 -20.02
N ALA A 97 -0.50 -3.72 -20.38
CA ALA A 97 -1.75 -3.52 -21.09
C ALA A 97 -2.88 -4.36 -20.47
N SER A 98 -4.06 -3.78 -20.35
CA SER A 98 -5.28 -4.40 -19.82
C SER A 98 -6.51 -3.79 -20.47
N SER A 99 -6.52 -3.74 -21.80
CA SER A 99 -7.65 -3.23 -22.62
C SER A 99 -8.19 -1.86 -22.16
N GLY A 100 -7.29 -0.97 -21.69
CA GLY A 100 -7.64 0.37 -21.22
C GLY A 100 -8.15 0.45 -19.77
N TRP A 101 -8.44 -0.65 -19.10
CA TRP A 101 -8.85 -0.65 -17.70
C TRP A 101 -7.64 -0.84 -16.78
N THR A 102 -7.36 -0.01 -16.06
CA THR A 102 -7.11 1.23 -15.41
C THR A 102 -5.82 1.91 -15.93
N GLY A 103 -5.50 3.14 -15.50
CA GLY A 103 -4.23 3.78 -15.88
C GLY A 103 -3.00 2.98 -15.44
N ARG A 104 -3.03 2.33 -14.27
CA ARG A 104 -1.94 1.47 -13.78
C ARG A 104 -1.73 0.23 -14.64
N GLY A 105 -2.82 -0.42 -15.04
CA GLY A 105 -2.77 -1.60 -15.90
C GLY A 105 -2.46 -1.29 -17.38
N ASN A 106 -2.38 -0.01 -17.77
CA ASN A 106 -2.14 0.42 -19.15
C ASN A 106 -1.08 1.54 -19.18
N SER A 107 0.06 1.29 -18.58
CA SER A 107 1.17 2.25 -18.55
C SER A 107 2.51 1.56 -18.41
N LEU A 108 3.53 2.15 -19.03
CA LEU A 108 4.92 1.86 -18.75
C LEU A 108 5.23 2.11 -17.27
N LEU A 109 5.92 1.19 -16.62
CA LEU A 109 6.60 1.38 -15.33
C LEU A 109 8.10 1.46 -15.59
N PRO A 110 8.69 2.66 -15.64
CA PRO A 110 10.11 2.83 -15.91
C PRO A 110 10.91 2.62 -14.62
N ALA A 111 11.13 1.35 -14.25
CA ALA A 111 11.90 0.99 -13.06
C ALA A 111 13.27 0.45 -13.48
N GLY A 112 14.34 1.18 -13.16
CA GLY A 112 15.70 0.83 -13.55
C GLY A 112 16.07 1.23 -14.98
N SER A 113 17.07 0.56 -15.56
CA SER A 113 17.60 0.88 -16.88
C SER A 113 16.82 0.20 -18.01
N PRO A 114 16.49 0.91 -19.10
CA PRO A 114 15.92 0.28 -20.29
C PRO A 114 16.96 -0.52 -21.11
N GLY A 115 18.25 -0.49 -20.73
CA GLY A 115 19.31 -1.19 -21.43
C GLY A 115 19.73 -0.58 -22.78
N MET A 116 19.12 0.55 -23.15
CA MET A 116 19.34 1.30 -24.39
C MET A 116 19.11 2.79 -24.14
N PRO A 117 19.41 3.70 -25.11
CA PRO A 117 19.06 5.11 -24.99
C PRO A 117 17.57 5.31 -24.75
N VAL A 118 17.20 6.23 -23.83
CA VAL A 118 15.79 6.49 -23.44
C VAL A 118 14.90 6.78 -24.64
N ALA A 119 15.38 7.58 -25.62
CA ALA A 119 14.60 7.89 -26.81
C ALA A 119 14.28 6.66 -27.69
N GLU A 120 15.13 5.66 -27.70
CA GLU A 120 14.88 4.38 -28.38
C GLU A 120 13.90 3.52 -27.61
N ALA A 121 14.07 3.42 -26.28
CA ALA A 121 13.15 2.71 -25.40
C ALA A 121 11.72 3.28 -25.46
N LEU A 122 11.60 4.60 -25.62
CA LEU A 122 10.29 5.25 -25.77
C LEU A 122 9.63 4.92 -27.11
N LYS A 123 10.39 4.79 -28.20
CA LYS A 123 9.82 4.31 -29.49
C LYS A 123 9.27 2.89 -29.39
N HIS A 124 9.97 1.99 -28.69
CA HIS A 124 9.46 0.65 -28.40
C HIS A 124 8.21 0.70 -27.52
N THR A 125 8.18 1.61 -26.55
CA THR A 125 7.00 1.82 -25.69
C THR A 125 5.81 2.30 -26.52
N GLU A 126 5.97 3.30 -27.36
CA GLU A 126 4.93 3.84 -28.24
C GLU A 126 4.39 2.76 -29.16
N ALA A 127 5.27 2.02 -29.86
CA ALA A 127 4.88 0.91 -30.74
C ALA A 127 4.05 -0.16 -29.99
N PHE A 128 4.45 -0.52 -28.76
CA PHE A 128 3.69 -1.48 -27.92
C PHE A 128 2.25 -1.05 -27.67
N TYR A 129 2.03 0.24 -27.35
CA TYR A 129 0.69 0.76 -27.10
C TYR A 129 -0.09 1.00 -28.39
N ASP A 130 0.55 1.47 -29.46
CA ASP A 130 -0.11 1.69 -30.76
C ASP A 130 -0.65 0.39 -31.36
N GLU A 131 0.11 -0.71 -31.28
CA GLU A 131 -0.34 -2.04 -31.70
C GLU A 131 -1.60 -2.52 -30.99
N ARG A 132 -1.90 -1.98 -29.80
CA ARG A 132 -3.06 -2.31 -28.95
C ARG A 132 -4.15 -1.27 -29.00
N GLY A 133 -4.00 -0.22 -29.81
CA GLY A 133 -4.93 0.90 -29.87
C GLY A 133 -5.06 1.66 -28.54
N LEU A 134 -4.00 1.65 -27.73
CA LEU A 134 -3.95 2.32 -26.43
C LEU A 134 -3.06 3.57 -26.50
N PRO A 135 -3.42 4.65 -25.77
CA PRO A 135 -2.52 5.81 -25.69
C PRO A 135 -1.25 5.45 -24.91
N PRO A 136 -0.04 5.78 -25.42
CA PRO A 136 1.20 5.60 -24.69
C PRO A 136 1.17 6.40 -23.39
N GLN A 137 1.32 5.72 -22.26
CA GLN A 137 1.38 6.34 -20.93
C GLN A 137 2.53 5.74 -20.13
N ALA A 138 3.14 6.55 -19.26
CA ALA A 138 4.12 6.12 -18.28
C ALA A 138 3.71 6.57 -16.88
N LEU A 139 3.71 5.64 -15.93
CA LEU A 139 3.55 5.94 -14.52
C LEU A 139 4.93 6.27 -13.94
N VAL A 140 5.15 7.53 -13.56
CA VAL A 140 6.46 8.01 -13.09
C VAL A 140 6.36 8.58 -11.68
N ARG A 141 7.35 8.24 -10.85
CA ARG A 141 7.49 8.88 -9.53
C ARG A 141 7.93 10.32 -9.68
N LEU A 142 7.31 11.22 -8.94
CA LEU A 142 7.69 12.63 -8.96
C LEU A 142 9.12 12.80 -8.43
N GLY A 143 9.91 13.58 -9.16
CA GLY A 143 11.32 13.84 -8.82
C GLY A 143 12.26 12.68 -9.07
N SER A 144 11.81 11.61 -9.75
CA SER A 144 12.70 10.51 -10.15
C SER A 144 13.50 10.87 -11.42
N PRO A 145 14.71 10.28 -11.59
CA PRO A 145 15.50 10.44 -12.83
C PRO A 145 14.72 10.00 -14.08
N GLU A 146 13.89 8.96 -13.96
CA GLU A 146 13.07 8.45 -15.06
C GLU A 146 12.01 9.50 -15.48
N ALA A 147 11.35 10.16 -14.50
CA ALA A 147 10.40 11.23 -14.81
C ALA A 147 11.06 12.39 -15.57
N GLU A 148 12.26 12.77 -15.15
CA GLU A 148 13.03 13.81 -15.81
C GLU A 148 13.47 13.40 -17.22
N ALA A 149 13.95 12.17 -17.40
CA ALA A 149 14.36 11.64 -18.69
C ALA A 149 13.19 11.58 -19.70
N LEU A 150 11.99 11.16 -19.25
CA LEU A 150 10.80 11.17 -20.11
C LEU A 150 10.39 12.60 -20.49
N ARG A 151 10.40 13.55 -19.54
CA ARG A 151 10.10 14.96 -19.83
C ARG A 151 11.09 15.58 -20.80
N SER A 152 12.38 15.29 -20.62
CA SER A 152 13.44 15.75 -21.53
C SER A 152 13.29 15.16 -22.94
N SER A 153 12.62 14.00 -23.07
CA SER A 153 12.25 13.37 -24.33
C SER A 153 10.92 13.86 -24.92
N GLY A 154 10.32 14.92 -24.33
CA GLY A 154 9.10 15.55 -24.84
C GLY A 154 7.79 15.01 -24.29
N TRP A 155 7.83 14.06 -23.35
CA TRP A 155 6.62 13.55 -22.70
C TRP A 155 6.05 14.59 -21.73
N VAL A 156 4.73 14.69 -21.69
CA VAL A 156 3.97 15.69 -20.93
C VAL A 156 2.98 15.01 -19.96
N ASP A 157 2.41 15.77 -19.04
CA ASP A 157 1.39 15.25 -18.13
C ASP A 157 0.18 14.74 -18.93
N ALA A 158 -0.13 13.45 -18.78
CA ALA A 158 -1.27 12.82 -19.46
C ALA A 158 -2.64 13.31 -18.92
N ARG A 159 -2.64 13.78 -17.67
CA ARG A 159 -3.86 14.20 -16.95
C ARG A 159 -3.56 15.48 -16.15
N PRO A 160 -3.36 16.62 -16.82
CA PRO A 160 -2.90 17.85 -16.16
C PRO A 160 -3.87 18.41 -15.11
N SER A 161 -5.17 18.09 -15.22
CA SER A 161 -6.20 18.50 -14.26
C SER A 161 -6.40 17.51 -13.10
N GLN A 162 -5.76 16.34 -13.14
CA GLN A 162 -5.85 15.34 -12.07
C GLN A 162 -4.75 15.58 -11.03
N SER A 163 -5.10 15.48 -9.75
CA SER A 163 -4.11 15.50 -8.67
C SER A 163 -3.15 14.30 -8.75
N ASP A 164 -1.99 14.46 -8.12
CA ASP A 164 -1.05 13.35 -7.97
C ASP A 164 -1.68 12.20 -7.21
N VAL A 165 -1.24 10.99 -7.54
CA VAL A 165 -1.56 9.82 -6.76
C VAL A 165 -0.48 9.66 -5.68
N LEU A 166 -0.94 9.58 -4.45
CA LEU A 166 -0.10 9.34 -3.29
C LEU A 166 -0.05 7.84 -2.99
N VAL A 167 1.15 7.29 -2.93
CA VAL A 167 1.40 5.97 -2.37
C VAL A 167 1.73 6.14 -0.90
N MET A 168 0.90 5.54 -0.05
CA MET A 168 1.05 5.58 1.39
C MET A 168 1.41 4.21 1.94
N HIS A 169 2.18 4.18 3.00
CA HIS A 169 2.57 2.96 3.68
C HIS A 169 2.51 3.07 5.19
N THR A 170 2.40 1.92 5.85
CA THR A 170 2.60 1.78 7.30
C THR A 170 3.16 0.38 7.62
N THR A 171 3.52 0.14 8.88
CA THR A 171 3.81 -1.22 9.35
C THR A 171 2.52 -1.94 9.69
N LEU A 172 2.50 -3.27 9.61
CA LEU A 172 1.31 -4.05 9.99
C LEU A 172 0.92 -3.86 11.46
N ASP A 173 1.86 -3.54 12.32
CA ASP A 173 1.58 -3.32 13.75
C ASP A 173 0.60 -2.18 14.01
N HIS A 174 0.58 -1.17 13.14
CA HIS A 174 -0.39 -0.07 13.23
C HIS A 174 -1.82 -0.46 12.85
N VAL A 175 -1.97 -1.48 12.03
CA VAL A 175 -3.27 -1.84 11.41
C VAL A 175 -3.73 -3.26 11.74
N ASN A 176 -2.99 -4.00 12.57
CA ASN A 176 -3.23 -5.40 12.91
C ASN A 176 -4.22 -5.55 14.12
N ALA A 177 -4.86 -4.48 14.57
CA ALA A 177 -5.90 -4.59 15.59
C ALA A 177 -7.06 -5.48 15.11
N ALA A 178 -7.75 -6.12 16.06
CA ALA A 178 -8.96 -6.87 15.73
C ALA A 178 -10.01 -5.92 15.15
N PRO A 179 -10.56 -6.21 13.96
CA PRO A 179 -11.61 -5.38 13.40
C PRO A 179 -12.88 -5.47 14.24
N PRO A 180 -13.67 -4.37 14.35
CA PRO A 180 -14.92 -4.36 15.10
C PRO A 180 -16.07 -5.07 14.38
N TYR A 181 -15.82 -5.57 13.18
CA TYR A 181 -16.76 -6.31 12.34
C TYR A 181 -16.15 -7.64 11.94
N ASP A 182 -17.00 -8.62 11.65
CA ASP A 182 -16.55 -9.86 11.02
C ASP A 182 -16.15 -9.58 9.56
N VAL A 183 -14.88 -9.79 9.24
CA VAL A 183 -14.31 -9.59 7.90
C VAL A 183 -14.00 -10.94 7.31
N LEU A 184 -14.80 -11.34 6.32
CA LEU A 184 -14.50 -12.51 5.51
C LEU A 184 -13.37 -12.16 4.54
N VAL A 185 -12.32 -12.98 4.49
CA VAL A 185 -11.24 -12.90 3.51
C VAL A 185 -11.24 -14.18 2.69
N ALA A 186 -11.53 -14.09 1.39
CA ALA A 186 -11.64 -15.20 0.47
C ALA A 186 -10.58 -15.11 -0.64
N GLU A 187 -10.19 -16.25 -1.21
CA GLU A 187 -9.24 -16.33 -2.33
C GLU A 187 -9.84 -15.84 -3.65
N HIS A 188 -11.15 -15.93 -3.80
CA HIS A 188 -11.87 -15.49 -5.00
C HIS A 188 -12.99 -14.51 -4.62
N PRO A 189 -13.28 -13.50 -5.46
CA PRO A 189 -14.42 -12.61 -5.26
C PRO A 189 -15.71 -13.33 -5.61
N THR A 190 -16.79 -12.99 -4.91
CA THR A 190 -18.14 -13.41 -5.25
C THR A 190 -18.84 -12.39 -6.13
N ASP A 191 -19.96 -12.74 -6.76
CA ASP A 191 -20.80 -11.77 -7.49
C ASP A 191 -21.23 -10.62 -6.58
N ALA A 192 -21.53 -10.90 -5.31
CA ALA A 192 -21.88 -9.88 -4.32
C ALA A 192 -20.68 -8.94 -3.99
N TRP A 193 -19.46 -9.46 -4.00
CA TRP A 193 -18.25 -8.65 -3.87
C TRP A 193 -18.08 -7.72 -5.07
N TYR A 194 -18.24 -8.24 -6.30
CA TYR A 194 -18.18 -7.42 -7.52
C TYR A 194 -19.27 -6.35 -7.54
N ALA A 195 -20.52 -6.71 -7.20
CA ALA A 195 -21.61 -5.75 -7.13
C ALA A 195 -21.35 -4.62 -6.11
N ALA A 196 -20.69 -4.92 -4.99
CA ALA A 196 -20.29 -3.92 -4.02
C ALA A 196 -19.06 -3.12 -4.44
N ALA A 197 -18.17 -3.68 -5.27
CA ALA A 197 -16.93 -3.04 -5.70
C ALA A 197 -17.13 -2.05 -6.86
N PHE A 198 -18.19 -2.19 -7.67
CA PHE A 198 -18.43 -1.39 -8.87
C PHE A 198 -19.79 -0.69 -8.84
N ASP A 199 -19.85 0.53 -9.42
CA ASP A 199 -21.10 1.25 -9.68
C ASP A 199 -21.64 0.90 -11.08
N GLY A 200 -22.07 -0.34 -11.28
CA GLY A 200 -22.58 -0.81 -12.57
C GLY A 200 -21.86 -2.04 -13.08
N PRO A 201 -21.89 -2.30 -14.40
CA PRO A 201 -21.27 -3.49 -14.97
C PRO A 201 -19.78 -3.58 -14.66
N VAL A 202 -19.31 -4.77 -14.31
CA VAL A 202 -17.89 -5.05 -14.11
C VAL A 202 -17.18 -4.95 -15.48
N PRO A 203 -16.15 -4.10 -15.62
CA PRO A 203 -15.38 -4.04 -16.87
C PRO A 203 -14.78 -5.40 -17.22
N GLU A 204 -14.81 -5.77 -18.50
CA GLU A 204 -14.34 -7.09 -18.94
C GLU A 204 -12.94 -7.46 -18.46
N PRO A 205 -11.91 -6.58 -18.47
CA PRO A 205 -10.59 -6.93 -17.98
C PRO A 205 -10.46 -6.94 -16.44
N ALA A 206 -11.46 -6.45 -15.71
CA ALA A 206 -11.35 -6.26 -14.26
C ALA A 206 -11.10 -7.57 -13.48
N PRO A 207 -11.82 -8.69 -13.75
CA PRO A 207 -11.55 -9.95 -13.08
C PRO A 207 -10.09 -10.40 -13.27
N ALA A 208 -9.59 -10.42 -14.51
CA ALA A 208 -8.23 -10.84 -14.80
C ALA A 208 -7.17 -9.99 -14.08
N VAL A 209 -7.38 -8.67 -13.98
CA VAL A 209 -6.47 -7.76 -13.25
C VAL A 209 -6.59 -7.93 -11.74
N LEU A 210 -7.80 -8.09 -11.21
CA LEU A 210 -8.03 -8.18 -9.77
C LEU A 210 -7.58 -9.54 -9.21
N GLU A 211 -7.78 -10.61 -9.95
CA GLU A 211 -7.42 -11.97 -9.56
C GLU A 211 -6.01 -12.39 -10.03
N GLY A 212 -5.37 -11.61 -10.88
CA GLY A 212 -4.12 -11.97 -11.55
C GLY A 212 -2.89 -12.06 -10.65
N ALA A 213 -2.88 -11.49 -9.44
CA ALA A 213 -1.77 -11.67 -8.50
C ALA A 213 -1.88 -13.03 -7.80
N PRO A 214 -0.77 -13.81 -7.70
CA PRO A 214 -0.80 -15.17 -7.15
C PRO A 214 -1.37 -15.28 -5.72
N ASN A 215 -1.30 -14.22 -4.95
CA ASN A 215 -1.77 -14.16 -3.56
C ASN A 215 -2.83 -13.07 -3.40
N ALA A 216 -3.68 -12.87 -4.41
CA ALA A 216 -4.81 -11.95 -4.29
C ALA A 216 -5.87 -12.53 -3.37
N VAL A 217 -6.47 -11.69 -2.52
CA VAL A 217 -7.60 -12.04 -1.67
C VAL A 217 -8.62 -10.92 -1.64
N PHE A 218 -9.85 -11.27 -1.31
CA PHE A 218 -11.02 -10.41 -1.39
C PHE A 218 -11.71 -10.36 -0.04
N ALA A 219 -11.63 -9.19 0.60
CA ALA A 219 -12.25 -8.96 1.89
C ALA A 219 -13.66 -8.40 1.74
N SER A 220 -14.57 -8.82 2.59
CA SER A 220 -15.93 -8.29 2.65
C SER A 220 -16.46 -8.23 4.09
N VAL A 221 -17.36 -7.27 4.34
CA VAL A 221 -18.19 -7.21 5.54
C VAL A 221 -19.64 -7.28 5.11
N THR A 222 -20.39 -8.21 5.72
CA THR A 222 -21.82 -8.39 5.48
C THR A 222 -22.59 -7.94 6.70
N LEU A 223 -23.60 -7.10 6.52
CA LEU A 223 -24.55 -6.69 7.55
C LEU A 223 -25.97 -6.93 7.01
N ASP A 224 -26.82 -7.50 7.82
CA ASP A 224 -28.22 -7.79 7.48
C ASP A 224 -28.37 -8.56 6.14
N GLY A 225 -27.43 -9.48 5.86
CA GLY A 225 -27.42 -10.29 4.64
C GLY A 225 -26.87 -9.57 3.38
N GLN A 226 -26.48 -8.30 3.49
CA GLN A 226 -25.93 -7.52 2.39
C GLN A 226 -24.43 -7.28 2.55
N VAL A 227 -23.63 -7.41 1.48
CA VAL A 227 -22.24 -6.98 1.45
C VAL A 227 -22.18 -5.46 1.40
N VAL A 228 -21.72 -4.83 2.49
CA VAL A 228 -21.73 -3.37 2.68
C VAL A 228 -20.34 -2.74 2.59
N ALA A 229 -19.29 -3.55 2.67
CA ALA A 229 -17.92 -3.09 2.46
C ALA A 229 -17.09 -4.19 1.83
N VAL A 230 -16.18 -3.79 0.96
CA VAL A 230 -15.25 -4.69 0.25
C VAL A 230 -13.86 -4.08 0.21
N GLY A 231 -12.88 -4.91 -0.08
CA GLY A 231 -11.52 -4.51 -0.37
C GLY A 231 -10.73 -5.69 -0.91
N ARG A 232 -9.62 -5.41 -1.57
CA ARG A 232 -8.72 -6.42 -2.11
C ARG A 232 -7.36 -6.31 -1.45
N GLY A 233 -6.75 -7.44 -1.14
CA GLY A 233 -5.38 -7.56 -0.66
C GLY A 233 -4.52 -8.38 -1.61
N SER A 234 -3.23 -8.08 -1.67
CA SER A 234 -2.24 -8.93 -2.37
C SER A 234 -0.88 -8.85 -1.70
N MET A 235 -0.19 -9.99 -1.60
CA MET A 235 1.15 -10.04 -1.02
C MET A 235 2.22 -10.01 -2.11
N THR A 236 3.21 -9.11 -1.96
CA THR A 236 4.42 -9.07 -2.78
C THR A 236 5.62 -8.97 -1.85
N GLY A 237 6.33 -10.08 -1.67
CA GLY A 237 7.36 -10.18 -0.64
C GLY A 237 6.75 -9.91 0.75
N HIS A 238 7.28 -8.94 1.47
CA HIS A 238 6.76 -8.52 2.78
C HIS A 238 5.73 -7.37 2.73
N TRP A 239 5.33 -6.95 1.53
CA TRP A 239 4.37 -5.88 1.32
C TRP A 239 2.97 -6.42 1.09
N LEU A 240 2.02 -5.98 1.90
CA LEU A 240 0.59 -6.13 1.64
C LEU A 240 0.10 -4.91 0.86
N GLY A 241 -0.26 -5.09 -0.38
CA GLY A 241 -1.01 -4.09 -1.16
C GLY A 241 -2.48 -4.16 -0.83
N ILE A 242 -3.11 -3.02 -0.55
CA ILE A 242 -4.56 -2.93 -0.30
C ILE A 242 -5.15 -1.97 -1.32
N ASP A 243 -6.15 -2.44 -2.04
CA ASP A 243 -6.87 -1.67 -3.05
C ASP A 243 -8.36 -2.03 -3.10
N ALA A 244 -9.11 -1.42 -4.02
CA ALA A 244 -10.53 -1.62 -4.22
C ALA A 244 -11.37 -1.48 -2.93
N ILE A 245 -10.91 -0.68 -1.95
CA ILE A 245 -11.70 -0.44 -0.73
C ILE A 245 -12.92 0.38 -1.09
N ARG A 246 -14.08 -0.20 -0.83
CA ARG A 246 -15.36 0.47 -1.03
C ARG A 246 -16.31 0.19 0.12
N VAL A 247 -17.04 1.20 0.53
CA VAL A 247 -18.09 1.13 1.55
C VAL A 247 -19.36 1.72 0.97
N ASP A 248 -20.45 0.97 1.05
CA ASP A 248 -21.77 1.42 0.64
C ASP A 248 -22.12 2.76 1.29
N ALA A 249 -22.75 3.66 0.53
CA ALA A 249 -23.01 5.03 0.94
C ALA A 249 -23.80 5.12 2.25
N GLY A 250 -24.80 4.24 2.44
CA GLY A 250 -25.62 4.18 3.64
C GLY A 250 -24.90 3.68 4.89
N TYR A 251 -23.71 3.07 4.71
CA TYR A 251 -22.93 2.48 5.79
C TYR A 251 -21.60 3.20 6.07
N ARG A 252 -21.34 4.31 5.40
CA ARG A 252 -20.09 5.10 5.61
C ARG A 252 -20.00 5.68 7.03
N ARG A 253 -18.78 6.03 7.42
CA ARG A 253 -18.44 6.60 8.75
C ARG A 253 -18.73 5.70 9.95
N ARG A 254 -18.89 4.39 9.72
CA ARG A 254 -19.08 3.37 10.77
C ARG A 254 -17.82 2.53 11.02
N GLY A 255 -16.66 2.91 10.45
CA GLY A 255 -15.41 2.16 10.65
C GLY A 255 -15.20 0.96 9.70
N LEU A 256 -16.12 0.71 8.76
CA LEU A 256 -16.08 -0.44 7.85
C LEU A 256 -14.83 -0.48 6.97
N GLY A 257 -14.39 0.66 6.41
CA GLY A 257 -13.15 0.73 5.64
C GLY A 257 -11.92 0.41 6.48
N THR A 258 -11.90 0.84 7.74
CA THR A 258 -10.86 0.47 8.72
C THR A 258 -10.89 -1.04 8.99
N ALA A 259 -12.08 -1.63 9.18
CA ALA A 259 -12.23 -3.06 9.40
C ALA A 259 -11.69 -3.89 8.22
N ILE A 260 -11.95 -3.49 6.98
CA ILE A 260 -11.38 -4.13 5.77
C ILE A 260 -9.84 -4.10 5.82
N VAL A 261 -9.23 -2.93 6.10
CA VAL A 261 -7.77 -2.81 6.22
C VAL A 261 -7.23 -3.74 7.31
N GLN A 262 -7.87 -3.76 8.49
CA GLN A 262 -7.47 -4.60 9.62
C GLN A 262 -7.62 -6.09 9.32
N GLY A 263 -8.71 -6.50 8.67
CA GLY A 263 -8.93 -7.89 8.26
C GLY A 263 -7.85 -8.38 7.31
N LEU A 264 -7.52 -7.60 6.29
CA LEU A 264 -6.45 -7.90 5.32
C LEU A 264 -5.07 -7.91 6.00
N ALA A 265 -4.80 -6.97 6.91
CA ALA A 265 -3.55 -6.94 7.67
C ALA A 265 -3.36 -8.21 8.51
N ARG A 266 -4.40 -8.66 9.22
CA ARG A 266 -4.36 -9.92 9.99
C ARG A 266 -4.15 -11.14 9.12
N TRP A 267 -4.81 -11.20 7.95
CA TRP A 267 -4.60 -12.27 6.99
C TRP A 267 -3.14 -12.34 6.53
N SER A 268 -2.50 -11.20 6.28
CA SER A 268 -1.14 -11.15 5.73
C SER A 268 -0.04 -11.49 6.74
N GLY A 269 -0.29 -11.35 8.05
CA GLY A 269 0.70 -11.58 9.10
C GLY A 269 1.35 -12.97 9.06
N PRO A 270 0.58 -14.07 9.08
CA PRO A 270 1.12 -15.44 8.97
C PRO A 270 1.87 -15.71 7.65
N LEU A 271 1.61 -14.94 6.60
CA LEU A 271 2.28 -15.03 5.30
C LEU A 271 3.60 -14.24 5.24
N GLY A 272 4.05 -13.67 6.37
CA GLY A 272 5.29 -12.90 6.45
C GLY A 272 5.13 -11.42 6.07
N GLY A 273 3.91 -10.92 6.01
CA GLY A 273 3.63 -9.49 5.85
C GLY A 273 4.27 -8.68 6.99
N ARG A 274 4.91 -7.57 6.65
CA ARG A 274 5.52 -6.64 7.62
C ARG A 274 5.06 -5.21 7.43
N ARG A 275 4.74 -4.84 6.21
CA ARG A 275 4.31 -3.50 5.79
C ARG A 275 3.09 -3.60 4.89
N THR A 276 2.30 -2.56 4.89
CA THR A 276 1.18 -2.43 3.97
C THR A 276 1.25 -1.10 3.25
N TYR A 277 0.73 -1.08 2.02
CA TYR A 277 0.60 0.13 1.22
C TYR A 277 -0.77 0.20 0.56
N LEU A 278 -1.14 1.40 0.22
CA LEU A 278 -2.31 1.74 -0.58
C LEU A 278 -2.05 3.00 -1.39
N GLU A 279 -2.93 3.24 -2.34
CA GLU A 279 -2.83 4.38 -3.25
C GLU A 279 -4.11 5.21 -3.19
N ALA A 280 -3.97 6.51 -3.11
CA ALA A 280 -5.09 7.45 -3.08
C ALA A 280 -4.76 8.72 -3.86
N LEU A 281 -5.79 9.29 -4.50
CA LEU A 281 -5.70 10.65 -5.04
C LEU A 281 -5.60 11.64 -3.89
N LEU A 282 -4.75 12.64 -4.01
CA LEU A 282 -4.59 13.69 -2.98
C LEU A 282 -5.91 14.42 -2.67
N GLU A 283 -6.78 14.58 -3.65
CA GLU A 283 -8.10 15.20 -3.51
C GLU A 283 -9.11 14.33 -2.73
N ASN A 284 -8.84 13.03 -2.55
CA ASN A 284 -9.70 12.16 -1.74
C ASN A 284 -9.43 12.35 -0.24
N THR A 285 -9.85 13.52 0.28
CA THR A 285 -9.59 13.94 1.66
C THR A 285 -10.16 12.97 2.71
N ALA A 286 -11.29 12.33 2.42
CA ALA A 286 -11.90 11.35 3.32
C ALA A 286 -11.06 10.07 3.46
N ALA A 287 -10.54 9.56 2.36
CA ALA A 287 -9.62 8.43 2.35
C ALA A 287 -8.31 8.81 3.06
N MET A 288 -7.73 9.97 2.72
CA MET A 288 -6.50 10.48 3.33
C MET A 288 -6.63 10.58 4.86
N ALA A 289 -7.72 11.19 5.36
CA ALA A 289 -7.97 11.30 6.80
C ALA A 289 -8.08 9.92 7.48
N THR A 290 -8.68 8.95 6.81
CA THR A 290 -8.82 7.58 7.33
C THR A 290 -7.46 6.89 7.41
N TYR A 291 -6.67 6.94 6.34
CA TYR A 291 -5.38 6.27 6.28
C TYR A 291 -4.33 6.92 7.19
N THR A 292 -4.34 8.25 7.32
CA THR A 292 -3.47 8.95 8.27
C THR A 292 -3.76 8.52 9.71
N ARG A 293 -5.04 8.37 10.10
CA ARG A 293 -5.41 7.85 11.44
C ARG A 293 -4.96 6.40 11.68
N LEU A 294 -4.87 5.60 10.62
CA LEU A 294 -4.33 4.24 10.66
C LEU A 294 -2.79 4.20 10.63
N GLY A 295 -2.12 5.35 10.74
CA GLY A 295 -0.66 5.45 10.75
C GLY A 295 -0.01 5.37 9.39
N TYR A 296 -0.79 5.41 8.30
CA TYR A 296 -0.22 5.51 6.95
C TYR A 296 0.39 6.89 6.72
N ARG A 297 1.50 6.91 6.02
CA ARG A 297 2.23 8.11 5.64
C ARG A 297 2.72 7.99 4.21
N GLU A 298 3.06 9.13 3.62
CA GLU A 298 3.58 9.20 2.26
C GLU A 298 4.86 8.37 2.10
N ALA A 299 4.90 7.52 1.08
CA ALA A 299 6.10 6.88 0.58
C ALA A 299 6.66 7.67 -0.59
N TYR A 300 5.83 7.92 -1.59
CA TYR A 300 6.12 8.73 -2.77
C TYR A 300 4.82 9.14 -3.46
N ARG A 301 4.94 10.05 -4.43
CA ARG A 301 3.85 10.43 -5.35
C ARG A 301 4.21 10.02 -6.76
N TYR A 302 3.19 9.76 -7.55
CA TYR A 302 3.36 9.53 -8.97
C TYR A 302 2.28 10.23 -9.79
N ARG A 303 2.56 10.37 -11.09
CA ARG A 303 1.61 10.81 -12.10
C ARG A 303 1.83 10.06 -13.40
N TYR A 304 0.95 10.30 -14.35
CA TYR A 304 1.07 9.74 -15.69
C TYR A 304 1.63 10.78 -16.63
N LEU A 305 2.65 10.37 -17.39
CA LEU A 305 3.12 11.11 -18.57
C LEU A 305 2.63 10.40 -19.84
N THR A 306 2.52 11.14 -20.94
CA THR A 306 2.19 10.62 -22.28
C THR A 306 3.07 11.29 -23.33
N SER A 307 3.30 10.61 -24.46
CA SER A 307 3.85 11.25 -25.65
C SER A 307 2.86 12.30 -26.19
N ARG A 308 3.36 13.30 -26.91
CA ARG A 308 2.55 14.34 -27.58
C ARG A 308 1.96 13.82 -28.87
#